data_5b74a16ff553bbc86dc8cdc4a0bf0718
#
_entry.id   5b74a16ff553bbc86dc8cdc4a0bf0718
#
_cell.length_a   1.000
_cell.length_b   1.000
_cell.length_c   1.000
_cell.angle_alpha   90.00
_cell.angle_beta   90.00
_cell.angle_gamma   90.00
#
_symmetry.space_group_name_H-M   'P 1'
#
loop_
_entity.id
_entity.type
_entity.pdbx_description
1 polymer ?
#
loop_
_entity_poly.entity_id
_entity_poly.type
_entity_poly.pdbx_seq_one_letter_code
_entity_poly.pdbx_strand_id
1 'polypeptide(L)'
;MEDWSYRALMSWLLRGNLYGESLQRSATGFLQQMDLFHPDRVTGALEDGAVTWFMQGREIPADRMVHRRVNPVSGVVQGLSPVQMHAAAIGLQLTAGRFGLRWFQDGALPGALLTNGEVDLDQDQADKVKAKFMAGLRGRREPAVLGKGWQYNAIQVNAEESQFLQTRGYSTAECARIFGPGIAEILGYETGGSMTYANVQDRDLTLLKYAVGKWLRRLERLLSQFLLRPQYVRLNRDALLETNTVQRYLAHASALGNHWETINEVRATEDQPPVPWGDAPFTPGPAALPAAGPGPDNP
;
A
#
# COMPACT_ATOMS: atom_id res chain seq x y z
N MET A 1 -16.64 -5.63 13.45
CA MET A 1 -15.21 -5.79 13.78
C MET A 1 -14.32 -5.39 12.58
N GLU A 2 -14.60 -5.86 11.39
CA GLU A 2 -13.84 -5.58 10.17
C GLU A 2 -13.75 -4.08 9.86
N ASP A 3 -14.88 -3.38 9.74
CA ASP A 3 -14.92 -1.93 9.50
C ASP A 3 -14.15 -1.13 10.57
N TRP A 4 -14.27 -1.52 11.83
CA TRP A 4 -13.54 -0.87 12.92
C TRP A 4 -12.01 -1.03 12.77
N SER A 5 -11.55 -2.24 12.44
CA SER A 5 -10.13 -2.54 12.22
C SER A 5 -9.59 -1.78 11.00
N TYR A 6 -10.39 -1.69 9.93
CA TYR A 6 -10.05 -0.91 8.75
C TYR A 6 -9.90 0.58 9.09
N ARG A 7 -10.86 1.17 9.80
CA ARG A 7 -10.79 2.58 10.25
C ARG A 7 -9.58 2.84 11.14
N ALA A 8 -9.22 1.89 12.01
CA ALA A 8 -8.03 1.98 12.84
C ALA A 8 -6.75 2.01 12.00
N LEU A 9 -6.62 1.10 11.03
CA LEU A 9 -5.48 1.05 10.12
C LEU A 9 -5.38 2.31 9.26
N MET A 10 -6.48 2.78 8.68
CA MET A 10 -6.52 3.99 7.86
C MET A 10 -6.10 5.24 8.65
N SER A 11 -6.52 5.34 9.93
CA SER A 11 -6.11 6.43 10.80
C SER A 11 -4.59 6.45 11.02
N TRP A 12 -3.96 5.30 11.21
CA TRP A 12 -2.50 5.21 11.32
C TRP A 12 -1.79 5.48 9.99
N LEU A 13 -2.27 4.89 8.89
CA LEU A 13 -1.63 4.99 7.58
C LEU A 13 -1.67 6.42 7.05
N LEU A 14 -2.81 7.10 7.19
CA LEU A 14 -3.00 8.44 6.62
C LEU A 14 -2.58 9.56 7.57
N ARG A 15 -2.81 9.40 8.89
CA ARG A 15 -2.63 10.49 9.86
C ARG A 15 -1.57 10.21 10.92
N GLY A 16 -1.03 8.98 10.98
CA GLY A 16 -0.02 8.60 11.96
C GLY A 16 -0.54 8.47 13.38
N ASN A 17 -1.83 8.71 13.61
CA ASN A 17 -2.46 8.70 14.92
C ASN A 17 -3.80 7.98 14.88
N LEU A 18 -4.05 7.20 15.90
CA LEU A 18 -5.36 6.63 16.18
C LEU A 18 -5.83 7.21 17.52
N TYR A 19 -7.02 7.76 17.51
CA TYR A 19 -7.69 8.27 18.70
C TYR A 19 -9.00 7.53 18.89
N GLY A 20 -9.33 7.28 20.15
CA GLY A 20 -10.61 6.73 20.51
C GLY A 20 -10.95 6.97 21.97
N GLU A 21 -12.21 6.82 22.29
CA GLU A 21 -12.75 6.95 23.63
C GLU A 21 -13.14 5.56 24.15
N SER A 22 -12.65 5.22 25.31
CA SER A 22 -13.09 4.04 26.06
C SER A 22 -14.49 4.30 26.59
N LEU A 23 -15.48 3.65 26.02
CA LEU A 23 -16.87 3.77 26.45
C LEU A 23 -17.16 2.87 27.63
N GLN A 24 -16.52 1.72 27.70
CA GLN A 24 -16.70 0.75 28.77
C GLN A 24 -15.38 0.05 29.08
N ARG A 25 -15.12 -0.10 30.41
CA ARG A 25 -14.04 -0.93 30.93
C ARG A 25 -14.60 -1.97 31.88
N SER A 26 -13.92 -3.11 31.95
CA SER A 26 -14.21 -4.12 32.99
C SER A 26 -13.83 -3.60 34.37
N ALA A 27 -14.29 -4.27 35.41
CA ALA A 27 -13.89 -4.00 36.82
C ALA A 27 -12.36 -4.11 37.01
N THR A 28 -11.68 -4.85 36.16
CA THR A 28 -10.21 -5.05 36.15
C THR A 28 -9.47 -4.10 35.21
N GLY A 29 -10.16 -3.09 34.64
CA GLY A 29 -9.58 -2.04 33.83
C GLY A 29 -9.37 -2.35 32.32
N PHE A 30 -9.75 -3.55 31.84
CA PHE A 30 -9.66 -3.90 30.44
C PHE A 30 -10.69 -3.15 29.60
N LEU A 31 -10.31 -2.78 28.38
CA LEU A 31 -11.23 -2.21 27.41
C LEU A 31 -12.29 -3.22 27.00
N GLN A 32 -13.56 -2.86 27.10
CA GLN A 32 -14.67 -3.67 26.59
C GLN A 32 -15.28 -3.05 25.35
N GLN A 33 -15.34 -1.71 25.31
CA GLN A 33 -15.87 -0.99 24.18
C GLN A 33 -15.04 0.28 23.96
N MET A 34 -14.72 0.55 22.69
CA MET A 34 -13.99 1.74 22.26
C MET A 34 -14.59 2.28 20.97
N ASP A 35 -14.90 3.56 20.94
CA ASP A 35 -15.25 4.26 19.72
C ASP A 35 -14.04 4.99 19.15
N LEU A 36 -13.92 5.01 17.81
CA LEU A 36 -12.81 5.64 17.09
C LEU A 36 -13.19 7.04 16.61
N PHE A 37 -12.33 7.97 16.91
CA PHE A 37 -12.44 9.34 16.44
C PHE A 37 -11.71 9.56 15.12
N HIS A 38 -12.23 10.47 14.30
CA HIS A 38 -11.49 10.94 13.14
C HIS A 38 -10.27 11.75 13.61
N PRO A 39 -9.03 11.40 13.19
CA PRO A 39 -7.83 12.05 13.72
C PRO A 39 -7.80 13.58 13.55
N ASP A 40 -8.34 14.10 12.47
CA ASP A 40 -8.35 15.56 12.20
C ASP A 40 -9.32 16.34 13.12
N ARG A 41 -10.13 15.65 13.91
CA ARG A 41 -11.07 16.27 14.86
C ARG A 41 -10.58 16.26 16.30
N VAL A 42 -9.42 15.65 16.54
CA VAL A 42 -8.82 15.52 17.88
C VAL A 42 -7.61 16.42 17.98
N THR A 43 -7.57 17.22 19.03
CA THR A 43 -6.43 18.06 19.40
C THR A 43 -5.92 17.69 20.78
N GLY A 44 -4.61 17.73 20.98
CA GLY A 44 -3.97 17.51 22.27
C GLY A 44 -3.14 18.72 22.65
N ALA A 45 -3.39 19.28 23.82
CA ALA A 45 -2.56 20.31 24.44
C ALA A 45 -1.64 19.68 25.50
N LEU A 46 -0.37 20.00 25.45
CA LEU A 46 0.61 19.58 26.45
C LEU A 46 0.82 20.73 27.43
N GLU A 47 0.38 20.55 28.68
CA GLU A 47 0.54 21.52 29.75
C GLU A 47 1.11 20.80 30.96
N ASP A 48 2.15 21.33 31.55
CA ASP A 48 2.81 20.79 32.76
C ASP A 48 3.14 19.28 32.73
N GLY A 49 3.50 18.80 31.52
CA GLY A 49 3.82 17.38 31.29
C GLY A 49 2.62 16.45 31.15
N ALA A 50 1.40 16.96 31.30
CA ALA A 50 0.16 16.23 31.06
C ALA A 50 -0.44 16.62 29.71
N VAL A 51 -1.11 15.69 29.04
CA VAL A 51 -1.79 15.94 27.77
C VAL A 51 -3.29 16.00 28.01
N THR A 52 -3.88 17.16 27.72
CA THR A 52 -5.33 17.33 27.70
C THR A 52 -5.84 17.13 26.27
N TRP A 53 -6.85 16.32 26.10
CA TRP A 53 -7.39 15.95 24.81
C TRP A 53 -8.77 16.57 24.56
N PHE A 54 -8.94 17.08 23.35
CA PHE A 54 -10.22 17.66 22.92
C PHE A 54 -10.69 17.00 21.61
N MET A 55 -11.96 16.66 21.55
CA MET A 55 -12.64 16.17 20.34
C MET A 55 -13.71 17.20 19.96
N GLN A 56 -13.45 17.98 18.91
CA GLN A 56 -14.33 19.08 18.47
C GLN A 56 -14.67 20.05 19.59
N GLY A 57 -13.71 20.40 20.44
CA GLY A 57 -13.88 21.32 21.56
C GLY A 57 -14.41 20.67 22.86
N ARG A 58 -14.85 19.41 22.82
CA ARG A 58 -15.21 18.66 24.01
C ARG A 58 -13.96 18.02 24.61
N GLU A 59 -13.67 18.28 25.86
CA GLU A 59 -12.60 17.62 26.58
C GLU A 59 -12.91 16.14 26.77
N ILE A 60 -11.90 15.30 26.54
CA ILE A 60 -11.97 13.85 26.79
C ILE A 60 -11.14 13.55 28.03
N PRO A 61 -11.73 12.96 29.08
CA PRO A 61 -10.99 12.57 30.27
C PRO A 61 -9.81 11.64 29.94
N ALA A 62 -8.68 11.85 30.60
CA ALA A 62 -7.44 11.12 30.32
C ALA A 62 -7.56 9.61 30.51
N ASP A 63 -8.38 9.15 31.45
CA ASP A 63 -8.68 7.73 31.72
C ASP A 63 -9.53 7.09 30.61
N ARG A 64 -10.29 7.89 29.88
CA ARG A 64 -11.12 7.44 28.75
C ARG A 64 -10.41 7.55 27.41
N MET A 65 -9.38 8.41 27.30
CA MET A 65 -8.66 8.62 26.05
C MET A 65 -7.75 7.45 25.71
N VAL A 66 -7.89 6.91 24.53
CA VAL A 66 -6.98 5.92 23.95
C VAL A 66 -6.28 6.53 22.75
N HIS A 67 -5.00 6.84 22.91
CA HIS A 67 -4.17 7.35 21.83
C HIS A 67 -3.05 6.35 21.49
N ARG A 68 -2.94 6.02 20.21
CA ARG A 68 -1.88 5.16 19.69
C ARG A 68 -1.25 5.82 18.45
N ARG A 69 0.01 6.15 18.54
CA ARG A 69 0.75 6.89 17.51
C ARG A 69 1.74 6.03 16.74
N VAL A 70 1.97 6.42 15.50
CA VAL A 70 3.03 5.90 14.62
C VAL A 70 4.13 6.97 14.56
N ASN A 71 5.37 6.56 14.35
CA ASN A 71 6.52 7.46 14.25
C ASN A 71 6.57 8.51 15.39
N PRO A 72 6.64 8.06 16.66
CA PRO A 72 6.66 8.97 17.80
C PRO A 72 7.97 9.74 17.83
N VAL A 73 7.88 11.04 18.11
CA VAL A 73 9.03 11.92 18.35
C VAL A 73 8.97 12.44 19.77
N SER A 74 10.14 12.54 20.44
CA SER A 74 10.23 13.09 21.78
C SER A 74 9.75 14.55 21.81
N GLY A 75 8.98 14.92 22.84
CA GLY A 75 8.43 16.27 22.97
C GLY A 75 7.22 16.57 22.07
N VAL A 76 6.83 15.67 21.18
CA VAL A 76 5.65 15.80 20.33
C VAL A 76 4.55 14.86 20.79
N VAL A 77 3.37 15.41 21.05
CA VAL A 77 2.21 14.64 21.52
C VAL A 77 1.71 13.69 20.43
N GLN A 78 1.67 14.14 19.20
CA GLN A 78 1.15 13.41 18.06
C GLN A 78 2.25 12.59 17.38
N GLY A 79 1.88 11.48 16.76
CA GLY A 79 2.76 10.73 15.87
C GLY A 79 2.80 11.39 14.49
N LEU A 80 3.95 11.29 13.82
CA LEU A 80 4.12 11.85 12.48
C LEU A 80 3.36 11.02 11.46
N SER A 81 2.56 11.70 10.64
CA SER A 81 1.84 11.08 9.53
C SER A 81 2.83 10.57 8.48
N PRO A 82 2.75 9.29 8.05
CA PRO A 82 3.56 8.78 6.95
C PRO A 82 3.36 9.61 5.67
N VAL A 83 2.12 9.99 5.37
CA VAL A 83 1.78 10.81 4.19
C VAL A 83 2.37 12.21 4.29
N GLN A 84 2.28 12.85 5.46
CA GLN A 84 2.81 14.20 5.67
C GLN A 84 4.34 14.23 5.58
N MET A 85 5.01 13.20 6.08
CA MET A 85 6.49 13.09 5.99
C MET A 85 6.97 13.02 4.53
N HIS A 86 6.13 12.55 3.62
CA HIS A 86 6.45 12.41 2.20
C HIS A 86 5.65 13.38 1.31
N ALA A 87 5.17 14.49 1.89
CA ALA A 87 4.33 15.46 1.19
C ALA A 87 5.00 16.03 -0.08
N ALA A 88 6.31 16.21 -0.06
CA ALA A 88 7.07 16.69 -1.22
C ALA A 88 7.02 15.69 -2.40
N ALA A 89 7.25 14.41 -2.14
CA ALA A 89 7.19 13.36 -3.16
C ALA A 89 5.77 13.22 -3.74
N ILE A 90 4.76 13.24 -2.88
CA ILE A 90 3.35 13.20 -3.29
C ILE A 90 2.99 14.46 -4.11
N GLY A 91 3.45 15.64 -3.66
CA GLY A 91 3.24 16.91 -4.37
C GLY A 91 3.86 16.92 -5.77
N LEU A 92 5.08 16.39 -5.89
CA LEU A 92 5.76 16.23 -7.18
C LEU A 92 4.94 15.33 -8.12
N GLN A 93 4.47 14.17 -7.65
CA GLN A 93 3.65 13.24 -8.40
C GLN A 93 2.34 13.87 -8.88
N LEU A 94 1.66 14.61 -8.00
CA LEU A 94 0.42 15.31 -8.34
C LEU A 94 0.67 16.41 -9.38
N THR A 95 1.76 17.16 -9.25
CA THR A 95 2.12 18.23 -10.18
C THR A 95 2.49 17.66 -11.55
N ALA A 96 3.28 16.59 -11.59
CA ALA A 96 3.61 15.88 -12.81
C ALA A 96 2.36 15.31 -13.49
N GLY A 97 1.42 14.75 -12.71
CA GLY A 97 0.14 14.29 -13.23
C GLY A 97 -0.71 15.40 -13.85
N ARG A 98 -0.80 16.56 -13.16
CA ARG A 98 -1.52 17.74 -13.68
C ARG A 98 -0.87 18.30 -14.94
N PHE A 99 0.45 18.36 -14.98
CA PHE A 99 1.18 18.77 -16.19
C PHE A 99 0.85 17.84 -17.36
N GLY A 100 0.96 16.53 -17.18
CA GLY A 100 0.62 15.56 -18.22
C GLY A 100 -0.84 15.66 -18.68
N LEU A 101 -1.78 15.84 -17.75
CA LEU A 101 -3.19 16.01 -18.08
C LEU A 101 -3.42 17.24 -18.96
N ARG A 102 -2.86 18.38 -18.59
CA ARG A 102 -2.93 19.61 -19.40
C ARG A 102 -2.29 19.44 -20.76
N TRP A 103 -1.11 18.81 -20.81
CA TRP A 103 -0.42 18.50 -22.05
C TRP A 103 -1.30 17.72 -23.04
N PHE A 104 -1.98 16.70 -22.56
CA PHE A 104 -2.89 15.90 -23.40
C PHE A 104 -4.21 16.62 -23.71
N GLN A 105 -4.76 17.40 -22.79
CA GLN A 105 -6.00 18.14 -22.99
C GLN A 105 -5.83 19.29 -23.97
N ASP A 106 -4.73 20.00 -23.89
CA ASP A 106 -4.41 21.12 -24.79
C ASP A 106 -3.93 20.63 -26.16
N GLY A 107 -4.00 19.32 -26.42
CA GLY A 107 -3.70 18.68 -27.69
C GLY A 107 -2.22 18.57 -27.99
N ALA A 108 -1.36 18.59 -26.95
CA ALA A 108 0.10 18.58 -27.10
C ALA A 108 0.60 19.58 -28.18
N LEU A 109 -0.16 20.67 -28.36
CA LEU A 109 0.27 21.72 -29.26
C LEU A 109 1.43 22.45 -28.60
N PRO A 110 2.66 22.20 -29.07
CA PRO A 110 3.79 22.98 -28.63
C PRO A 110 3.47 24.43 -28.97
N GLY A 111 3.85 25.34 -28.08
CA GLY A 111 3.85 26.73 -28.43
C GLY A 111 4.57 26.87 -29.78
N ALA A 112 3.85 27.19 -30.81
CA ALA A 112 4.43 27.34 -32.15
C ALA A 112 4.62 28.81 -32.42
N LEU A 113 5.75 29.13 -32.98
CA LEU A 113 6.04 30.48 -33.49
C LEU A 113 5.68 30.49 -34.98
N LEU A 114 4.66 31.26 -35.34
CA LEU A 114 4.39 31.60 -36.72
C LEU A 114 5.17 32.87 -37.04
N THR A 115 6.18 32.75 -37.86
CA THR A 115 7.02 33.89 -38.31
C THR A 115 6.80 34.17 -39.79
N ASN A 116 6.78 35.43 -40.12
CA ASN A 116 6.83 35.88 -41.54
C ASN A 116 7.94 36.92 -41.65
N GLY A 117 8.95 36.63 -42.44
CA GLY A 117 10.07 37.54 -42.66
C GLY A 117 9.83 38.63 -43.73
N GLU A 118 8.66 38.60 -44.38
CA GLU A 118 8.35 39.54 -45.49
C GLU A 118 7.33 40.63 -45.04
N VAL A 119 6.63 40.45 -43.90
CA VAL A 119 5.56 41.37 -43.51
C VAL A 119 5.64 41.62 -41.99
N ASP A 120 5.68 42.89 -41.59
CA ASP A 120 5.47 43.30 -40.22
C ASP A 120 3.97 43.35 -39.93
N LEU A 121 3.52 42.66 -38.92
CA LEU A 121 2.12 42.60 -38.51
C LEU A 121 1.87 43.53 -37.33
N ASP A 122 0.78 44.34 -37.44
CA ASP A 122 0.22 44.97 -36.27
C ASP A 122 -0.53 43.97 -35.40
N GLN A 123 -0.93 44.38 -34.18
CA GLN A 123 -1.56 43.54 -33.22
C GLN A 123 -2.88 42.92 -33.74
N ASP A 124 -3.72 43.71 -34.43
CA ASP A 124 -5.00 43.26 -34.97
C ASP A 124 -4.82 42.20 -36.09
N GLN A 125 -3.79 42.36 -36.91
CA GLN A 125 -3.46 41.45 -37.97
C GLN A 125 -2.90 40.12 -37.39
N ALA A 126 -2.05 40.22 -36.37
CA ALA A 126 -1.52 39.07 -35.69
C ALA A 126 -2.63 38.23 -35.01
N ASP A 127 -3.60 38.86 -34.38
CA ASP A 127 -4.74 38.20 -33.76
C ASP A 127 -5.66 37.53 -34.79
N LYS A 128 -5.88 38.13 -35.94
CA LYS A 128 -6.64 37.53 -37.05
C LYS A 128 -5.93 36.31 -37.63
N VAL A 129 -4.61 36.38 -37.82
CA VAL A 129 -3.80 35.25 -38.33
C VAL A 129 -3.82 34.10 -37.31
N LYS A 130 -3.63 34.41 -36.02
CA LYS A 130 -3.70 33.44 -34.93
C LYS A 130 -5.06 32.76 -34.88
N ALA A 131 -6.15 33.53 -34.93
CA ALA A 131 -7.52 33.01 -34.88
C ALA A 131 -7.79 32.08 -36.09
N LYS A 132 -7.37 32.48 -37.31
CA LYS A 132 -7.54 31.69 -38.53
C LYS A 132 -6.71 30.39 -38.49
N PHE A 133 -5.50 30.45 -37.98
CA PHE A 133 -4.63 29.29 -37.82
C PHE A 133 -5.23 28.30 -36.79
N MET A 134 -5.66 28.78 -35.61
CA MET A 134 -6.29 27.98 -34.57
C MET A 134 -7.63 27.39 -35.03
N ALA A 135 -8.41 28.10 -35.86
CA ALA A 135 -9.65 27.58 -36.41
C ALA A 135 -9.42 26.41 -37.40
N GLY A 136 -8.33 26.45 -38.16
CA GLY A 136 -7.93 25.36 -39.07
C GLY A 136 -7.43 24.11 -38.34
N LEU A 137 -6.89 24.28 -37.13
CA LEU A 137 -6.39 23.16 -36.30
C LEU A 137 -7.47 22.52 -35.40
N ARG A 138 -8.55 23.23 -35.07
CA ARG A 138 -9.64 22.73 -34.22
C ARG A 138 -10.56 21.80 -35.00
N GLY A 139 -10.45 20.50 -34.72
CA GLY A 139 -11.45 19.52 -35.13
C GLY A 139 -11.23 18.80 -36.46
N ARG A 140 -10.18 19.10 -37.23
CA ARG A 140 -9.86 18.41 -38.49
C ARG A 140 -8.36 18.11 -38.52
N ARG A 141 -8.00 16.87 -38.87
CA ARG A 141 -6.61 16.49 -39.22
C ARG A 141 -6.26 16.93 -40.64
N GLU A 142 -6.62 18.14 -40.99
CA GLU A 142 -6.29 18.71 -42.32
C GLU A 142 -4.98 19.49 -42.21
N PRO A 143 -4.09 19.38 -43.20
CA PRO A 143 -2.87 20.15 -43.21
C PRO A 143 -3.18 21.65 -43.30
N ALA A 144 -2.56 22.43 -42.40
CA ALA A 144 -2.66 23.90 -42.50
C ALA A 144 -1.81 24.38 -43.66
N VAL A 145 -2.44 25.10 -44.58
CA VAL A 145 -1.73 25.74 -45.72
C VAL A 145 -1.33 27.15 -45.31
N LEU A 146 -0.04 27.39 -45.23
CA LEU A 146 0.55 28.70 -44.94
C LEU A 146 0.84 29.44 -46.26
N GLY A 147 0.62 30.74 -46.29
CA GLY A 147 0.95 31.60 -47.44
C GLY A 147 2.48 31.80 -47.59
N LYS A 148 2.87 32.49 -48.68
CA LYS A 148 4.28 32.80 -48.95
C LYS A 148 4.92 33.58 -47.78
N GLY A 149 6.14 33.23 -47.42
CA GLY A 149 6.91 33.87 -46.36
C GLY A 149 6.58 33.41 -44.93
N TRP A 150 5.52 32.62 -44.71
CA TRP A 150 5.19 32.08 -43.40
C TRP A 150 5.96 30.83 -43.08
N GLN A 151 6.56 30.78 -41.90
CA GLN A 151 7.23 29.60 -41.35
C GLN A 151 6.58 29.20 -40.03
N TYR A 152 6.32 27.93 -39.89
CA TYR A 152 5.83 27.31 -38.66
C TYR A 152 7.01 26.66 -37.90
N ASN A 153 7.41 27.27 -36.83
CA ASN A 153 8.46 26.75 -35.95
C ASN A 153 7.78 26.17 -34.69
N ALA A 154 7.63 24.86 -34.67
CA ALA A 154 7.14 24.19 -33.47
C ALA A 154 8.21 24.29 -32.38
N ILE A 155 7.87 24.88 -31.25
CA ILE A 155 8.68 24.78 -30.04
C ILE A 155 8.37 23.40 -29.44
N GLN A 156 9.06 22.37 -29.90
CA GLN A 156 8.92 21.02 -29.39
C GLN A 156 9.73 20.89 -28.11
N VAL A 157 9.05 20.79 -26.98
CA VAL A 157 9.63 20.11 -25.82
C VAL A 157 9.36 18.62 -26.05
N ASN A 158 10.38 17.89 -26.47
CA ASN A 158 10.23 16.45 -26.68
C ASN A 158 9.94 15.77 -25.35
N ALA A 159 8.86 14.99 -25.25
CA ALA A 159 8.49 14.31 -24.01
C ALA A 159 9.60 13.35 -23.54
N GLU A 160 10.39 12.80 -24.45
CA GLU A 160 11.58 12.01 -24.14
C GLU A 160 12.71 12.85 -23.55
N GLU A 161 12.93 14.07 -24.06
CA GLU A 161 13.95 14.98 -23.53
C GLU A 161 13.61 15.48 -22.13
N SER A 162 12.34 15.62 -21.80
CA SER A 162 11.91 16.03 -20.46
C SER A 162 12.02 14.94 -19.40
N GLN A 163 12.35 13.71 -19.76
CA GLN A 163 12.38 12.52 -18.87
C GLN A 163 11.08 12.37 -18.05
N PHE A 164 10.00 12.92 -18.57
CA PHE A 164 8.73 13.05 -17.87
C PHE A 164 8.15 11.69 -17.46
N LEU A 165 8.18 10.72 -18.40
CA LEU A 165 7.65 9.37 -18.12
C LEU A 165 8.49 8.63 -17.09
N GLN A 166 9.81 8.79 -17.12
CA GLN A 166 10.71 8.20 -16.13
C GLN A 166 10.52 8.83 -14.75
N THR A 167 10.38 10.16 -14.71
CA THR A 167 10.09 10.88 -13.47
C THR A 167 8.76 10.44 -12.85
N ARG A 168 7.72 10.21 -13.65
CA ARG A 168 6.44 9.68 -13.17
C ARG A 168 6.57 8.28 -12.60
N GLY A 169 7.27 7.38 -13.28
CA GLY A 169 7.52 6.03 -12.79
C GLY A 169 8.24 6.05 -11.45
N TYR A 170 9.33 6.79 -11.35
CA TYR A 170 10.09 6.94 -10.10
C TYR A 170 9.26 7.54 -8.96
N SER A 171 8.53 8.63 -9.19
CA SER A 171 7.70 9.28 -8.18
C SER A 171 6.58 8.38 -7.68
N THR A 172 6.01 7.53 -8.55
CA THR A 172 4.97 6.58 -8.15
C THR A 172 5.54 5.47 -7.26
N ALA A 173 6.71 4.93 -7.61
CA ALA A 173 7.42 3.95 -6.79
C ALA A 173 7.81 4.54 -5.43
N GLU A 174 8.27 5.80 -5.39
CA GLU A 174 8.59 6.50 -4.16
C GLU A 174 7.37 6.67 -3.25
N CYS A 175 6.20 7.05 -3.80
CA CYS A 175 4.95 7.11 -3.06
C CYS A 175 4.53 5.73 -2.51
N ALA A 176 4.71 4.67 -3.26
CA ALA A 176 4.41 3.32 -2.79
C ALA A 176 5.30 2.89 -1.61
N ARG A 177 6.58 3.28 -1.61
CA ARG A 177 7.56 2.98 -0.54
C ARG A 177 7.24 3.63 0.81
N ILE A 178 6.39 4.65 0.86
CA ILE A 178 5.97 5.33 2.11
C ILE A 178 5.49 4.32 3.17
N PHE A 179 4.79 3.28 2.74
CA PHE A 179 4.22 2.26 3.62
C PHE A 179 5.13 1.06 3.86
N GLY A 180 6.22 0.94 3.12
CA GLY A 180 7.23 -0.09 3.31
C GLY A 180 7.82 -0.63 2.01
N PRO A 181 8.94 -1.35 2.09
CA PRO A 181 9.57 -1.98 0.93
C PRO A 181 8.68 -3.09 0.35
N GLY A 182 8.82 -3.36 -0.94
CA GLY A 182 8.07 -4.39 -1.65
C GLY A 182 6.70 -3.96 -2.18
N ILE A 183 6.13 -2.84 -1.69
CA ILE A 183 4.81 -2.37 -2.15
C ILE A 183 4.88 -1.87 -3.59
N ALA A 184 5.93 -1.12 -3.95
CA ALA A 184 6.13 -0.63 -5.31
C ALA A 184 6.26 -1.78 -6.33
N GLU A 185 6.96 -2.84 -5.94
CA GLU A 185 7.18 -4.04 -6.75
C GLU A 185 5.88 -4.81 -6.99
N ILE A 186 5.05 -5.00 -5.95
CA ILE A 186 3.77 -5.69 -6.06
C ILE A 186 2.77 -4.90 -6.90
N LEU A 187 2.79 -3.56 -6.80
CA LEU A 187 1.98 -2.70 -7.64
C LEU A 187 2.50 -2.58 -9.08
N GLY A 188 3.63 -3.25 -9.42
CA GLY A 188 4.18 -3.27 -10.77
C GLY A 188 4.91 -1.99 -11.19
N TYR A 189 5.28 -1.13 -10.26
CA TYR A 189 6.03 0.11 -10.54
C TYR A 189 7.55 -0.06 -10.58
N GLU A 190 8.05 -1.18 -10.12
CA GLU A 190 9.46 -1.57 -10.24
C GLU A 190 9.56 -2.87 -11.05
N THR A 191 10.00 -2.74 -12.29
CA THR A 191 10.31 -3.89 -13.15
C THR A 191 11.79 -4.22 -13.03
N GLY A 192 12.13 -5.07 -12.09
CA GLY A 192 13.48 -5.58 -11.91
C GLY A 192 13.52 -7.10 -12.02
N GLY A 193 13.74 -7.61 -13.22
CA GLY A 193 14.04 -9.00 -13.45
C GLY A 193 12.86 -9.90 -13.83
N SER A 194 13.18 -11.01 -14.51
CA SER A 194 12.26 -12.08 -14.90
C SER A 194 11.49 -12.62 -13.69
N MET A 195 10.18 -12.67 -13.77
CA MET A 195 9.31 -13.24 -12.74
C MET A 195 9.42 -14.77 -12.77
N THR A 196 10.25 -15.35 -11.92
CA THR A 196 10.25 -16.77 -11.60
C THR A 196 9.40 -17.01 -10.35
N TYR A 197 8.77 -18.17 -10.23
CA TYR A 197 7.93 -18.52 -9.06
C TYR A 197 8.65 -18.38 -7.72
N ALA A 198 9.94 -18.69 -7.66
CA ALA A 198 10.77 -18.50 -6.45
C ALA A 198 10.86 -17.01 -6.05
N ASN A 199 10.97 -16.10 -7.03
CA ASN A 199 11.05 -14.67 -6.77
C ASN A 199 9.73 -14.07 -6.26
N VAL A 200 8.59 -14.67 -6.62
CA VAL A 200 7.27 -14.22 -6.15
C VAL A 200 7.12 -14.52 -4.65
N GLN A 201 7.47 -15.73 -4.21
CA GLN A 201 7.41 -16.10 -2.79
C GLN A 201 8.31 -15.24 -1.92
N ASP A 202 9.54 -14.98 -2.36
CA ASP A 202 10.48 -14.12 -1.62
C ASP A 202 9.98 -12.67 -1.53
N ARG A 203 9.28 -12.18 -2.56
CA ARG A 203 8.64 -10.86 -2.55
C ARG A 203 7.46 -10.79 -1.58
N ASP A 204 6.60 -11.80 -1.56
CA ASP A 204 5.47 -11.90 -0.64
C ASP A 204 5.96 -11.96 0.80
N LEU A 205 7.00 -12.74 1.08
CA LEU A 205 7.67 -12.78 2.38
C LEU A 205 8.26 -11.42 2.76
N THR A 206 8.90 -10.75 1.84
CA THR A 206 9.50 -9.42 2.04
C THR A 206 8.42 -8.40 2.35
N LEU A 207 7.33 -8.37 1.57
CA LEU A 207 6.17 -7.52 1.82
C LEU A 207 5.59 -7.77 3.20
N LEU A 208 5.32 -9.05 3.53
CA LEU A 208 4.73 -9.42 4.81
C LEU A 208 5.64 -9.06 5.97
N LYS A 209 6.94 -9.31 5.87
CA LYS A 209 7.92 -9.09 6.93
C LYS A 209 8.21 -7.60 7.17
N TYR A 210 8.42 -6.83 6.12
CA TYR A 210 8.96 -5.48 6.22
C TYR A 210 7.91 -4.37 6.03
N ALA A 211 6.86 -4.61 5.26
CA ALA A 211 5.81 -3.63 5.04
C ALA A 211 4.57 -3.90 5.90
N VAL A 212 3.85 -4.98 5.62
CA VAL A 212 2.54 -5.26 6.24
C VAL A 212 2.68 -5.66 7.71
N GLY A 213 3.70 -6.45 8.06
CA GLY A 213 3.85 -7.03 9.39
C GLY A 213 3.95 -6.02 10.53
N LYS A 214 4.47 -4.82 10.29
CA LYS A 214 4.51 -3.75 11.30
C LYS A 214 3.09 -3.24 11.65
N TRP A 215 2.20 -3.17 10.66
CA TRP A 215 0.82 -2.71 10.81
C TRP A 215 -0.04 -3.78 11.49
N LEU A 216 0.12 -5.05 11.08
CA LEU A 216 -0.55 -6.17 11.72
C LEU A 216 -0.20 -6.26 13.21
N ARG A 217 1.09 -6.17 13.57
CA ARG A 217 1.51 -6.17 14.99
C ARG A 217 0.93 -5.01 15.79
N ARG A 218 0.73 -3.84 15.19
CA ARG A 218 0.06 -2.71 15.86
C ARG A 218 -1.41 -3.01 16.12
N LEU A 219 -2.09 -3.59 15.12
CA LEU A 219 -3.48 -3.99 15.24
C LEU A 219 -3.65 -5.11 16.29
N GLU A 220 -2.80 -6.14 16.25
CA GLU A 220 -2.77 -7.21 17.25
C GLU A 220 -2.63 -6.66 18.68
N ARG A 221 -1.71 -5.72 18.89
CA ARG A 221 -1.53 -5.07 20.20
C ARG A 221 -2.72 -4.22 20.61
N LEU A 222 -3.38 -3.56 19.69
CA LEU A 222 -4.59 -2.79 19.97
C LEU A 222 -5.73 -3.71 20.36
N LEU A 223 -6.00 -4.74 19.57
CA LEU A 223 -7.06 -5.72 19.82
C LEU A 223 -6.82 -6.53 21.10
N SER A 224 -5.57 -6.85 21.43
CA SER A 224 -5.22 -7.56 22.65
C SER A 224 -5.55 -6.79 23.94
N GLN A 225 -5.80 -5.46 23.87
CA GLN A 225 -6.22 -4.67 25.04
C GLN A 225 -7.67 -4.94 25.44
N PHE A 226 -8.46 -5.57 24.57
CA PHE A 226 -9.83 -6.00 24.85
C PHE A 226 -9.91 -7.38 25.51
N LEU A 227 -8.77 -8.05 25.66
CA LEU A 227 -8.70 -9.41 26.21
C LEU A 227 -8.07 -9.44 27.60
N LEU A 228 -8.52 -10.37 28.44
CA LEU A 228 -7.91 -10.66 29.72
C LEU A 228 -6.55 -11.36 29.52
N ARG A 229 -5.54 -10.92 30.26
CA ARG A 229 -4.24 -11.62 30.24
C ARG A 229 -4.40 -13.03 30.86
N PRO A 230 -3.75 -14.04 30.29
CA PRO A 230 -2.67 -14.04 29.31
C PRO A 230 -3.14 -14.05 27.83
N GLN A 231 -4.41 -13.88 27.53
CA GLN A 231 -4.95 -13.91 26.19
C GLN A 231 -4.42 -12.75 25.33
N TYR A 232 -4.22 -13.02 24.05
CA TYR A 232 -3.81 -12.03 23.06
C TYR A 232 -4.39 -12.37 21.70
N VAL A 233 -4.48 -11.36 20.83
CA VAL A 233 -4.87 -11.53 19.43
C VAL A 233 -3.62 -11.73 18.59
N ARG A 234 -3.63 -12.75 17.76
CA ARG A 234 -2.65 -12.99 16.71
C ARG A 234 -3.38 -13.19 15.39
N LEU A 235 -3.02 -12.40 14.39
CA LEU A 235 -3.58 -12.53 13.05
C LEU A 235 -2.83 -13.64 12.31
N ASN A 236 -3.58 -14.55 11.72
CA ASN A 236 -2.99 -15.60 10.89
C ASN A 236 -2.33 -14.97 9.65
N ARG A 237 -1.03 -15.14 9.53
CA ARG A 237 -0.22 -14.62 8.41
C ARG A 237 0.06 -15.68 7.37
N ASP A 238 -0.13 -16.93 7.74
CA ASP A 238 0.17 -18.07 6.87
C ASP A 238 -0.82 -18.13 5.70
N ALA A 239 -2.04 -17.61 5.91
CA ALA A 239 -3.04 -17.43 4.85
C ALA A 239 -2.60 -16.45 3.72
N LEU A 240 -1.65 -15.53 4.01
CA LEU A 240 -1.07 -14.63 3.02
C LEU A 240 0.11 -15.24 2.29
N LEU A 241 0.66 -16.30 2.85
CA LEU A 241 1.76 -17.07 2.31
C LEU A 241 1.19 -18.38 1.75
N GLU A 242 0.32 -18.27 0.73
CA GLU A 242 -0.11 -19.47 0.00
C GLU A 242 1.13 -20.12 -0.63
N THR A 243 1.88 -20.82 0.23
CA THR A 243 2.95 -21.69 -0.20
C THR A 243 2.37 -22.73 -1.13
N ASN A 244 3.11 -23.08 -2.19
CA ASN A 244 2.82 -24.19 -3.05
C ASN A 244 2.34 -25.37 -2.18
N THR A 245 1.16 -25.92 -2.48
CA THR A 245 0.52 -27.01 -1.73
C THR A 245 1.50 -28.14 -1.37
N VAL A 246 2.45 -28.41 -2.25
CA VAL A 246 3.49 -29.42 -2.03
C VAL A 246 4.42 -29.03 -0.86
N GLN A 247 4.87 -27.77 -0.81
CA GLN A 247 5.76 -27.32 0.28
C GLN A 247 5.00 -27.25 1.61
N ARG A 248 3.73 -26.88 1.59
CA ARG A 248 2.88 -26.88 2.77
C ARG A 248 2.70 -28.28 3.33
N TYR A 249 2.39 -29.25 2.49
CA TYR A 249 2.26 -30.65 2.92
C TYR A 249 3.59 -31.26 3.36
N LEU A 250 4.71 -30.88 2.78
CA LEU A 250 6.03 -31.28 3.27
C LEU A 250 6.32 -30.69 4.67
N ALA A 251 5.92 -29.44 4.92
CA ALA A 251 6.03 -28.83 6.24
C ALA A 251 5.18 -29.55 7.28
N HIS A 252 3.93 -29.89 6.96
CA HIS A 252 3.04 -30.69 7.81
C HIS A 252 3.59 -32.09 8.06
N ALA A 253 4.10 -32.77 7.02
CA ALA A 253 4.74 -34.07 7.18
C ALA A 253 5.96 -34.01 8.11
N SER A 254 6.76 -32.95 8.01
CA SER A 254 7.89 -32.70 8.91
C SER A 254 7.43 -32.41 10.35
N ALA A 255 6.38 -31.62 10.55
CA ALA A 255 5.83 -31.28 11.86
C ALA A 255 5.27 -32.52 12.55
N LEU A 256 4.50 -33.33 11.84
CA LEU A 256 3.96 -34.61 12.32
C LEU A 256 5.09 -35.59 12.65
N GLY A 257 6.08 -35.75 11.77
CA GLY A 257 7.22 -36.67 11.95
C GLY A 257 8.11 -36.30 13.13
N ASN A 258 8.22 -35.02 13.47
CA ASN A 258 8.96 -34.50 14.63
C ASN A 258 8.09 -34.31 15.89
N HIS A 259 6.84 -34.71 15.85
CA HIS A 259 5.87 -34.61 16.96
C HIS A 259 5.62 -33.18 17.47
N TRP A 260 5.73 -32.18 16.61
CA TRP A 260 5.42 -30.77 16.95
C TRP A 260 3.93 -30.48 16.82
N GLU A 261 3.25 -31.20 15.95
CA GLU A 261 1.81 -31.07 15.69
C GLU A 261 1.16 -32.45 15.69
N THR A 262 -0.09 -32.49 16.07
CA THR A 262 -0.96 -33.65 15.92
C THR A 262 -1.70 -33.62 14.60
N ILE A 263 -2.26 -34.74 14.19
CA ILE A 263 -3.07 -34.82 12.96
C ILE A 263 -4.28 -33.86 13.02
N ASN A 264 -4.92 -33.73 14.20
CA ASN A 264 -6.05 -32.82 14.35
C ASN A 264 -5.64 -31.34 14.28
N GLU A 265 -4.46 -30.98 14.77
CA GLU A 265 -3.94 -29.62 14.64
C GLU A 265 -3.66 -29.29 13.17
N VAL A 266 -3.05 -30.20 12.41
CA VAL A 266 -2.85 -30.05 10.97
C VAL A 266 -4.19 -29.97 10.23
N ARG A 267 -5.16 -30.81 10.58
CA ARG A 267 -6.50 -30.76 9.99
C ARG A 267 -7.21 -29.46 10.28
N ALA A 268 -7.07 -28.92 11.49
CA ALA A 268 -7.62 -27.61 11.86
C ALA A 268 -6.97 -26.48 11.07
N THR A 269 -5.67 -26.57 10.77
CA THR A 269 -4.95 -25.61 9.91
C THR A 269 -5.46 -25.63 8.46
N GLU A 270 -5.88 -26.81 7.99
CA GLU A 270 -6.44 -27.03 6.64
C GLU A 270 -7.98 -26.99 6.60
N ASP A 271 -8.62 -26.38 7.62
CA ASP A 271 -10.09 -26.26 7.76
C ASP A 271 -10.85 -27.60 7.64
N GLN A 272 -10.22 -28.70 8.07
CA GLN A 272 -10.82 -30.03 8.06
C GLN A 272 -11.35 -30.44 9.44
N PRO A 273 -12.46 -31.16 9.52
CA PRO A 273 -12.99 -31.64 10.78
C PRO A 273 -12.04 -32.61 11.48
N PRO A 274 -11.97 -32.61 12.83
CA PRO A 274 -11.10 -33.50 13.58
C PRO A 274 -11.50 -34.97 13.42
N VAL A 275 -10.52 -35.86 13.61
CA VAL A 275 -10.75 -37.32 13.62
C VAL A 275 -10.51 -37.86 15.04
N PRO A 276 -11.23 -38.91 15.48
CA PRO A 276 -11.16 -39.39 16.86
C PRO A 276 -9.79 -39.83 17.36
N TRP A 277 -8.92 -40.24 16.45
CA TRP A 277 -7.55 -40.71 16.72
C TRP A 277 -6.46 -39.65 16.46
N GLY A 278 -6.85 -38.46 16.03
CA GLY A 278 -5.94 -37.45 15.51
C GLY A 278 -5.20 -36.63 16.57
N ASP A 279 -5.54 -36.75 17.85
CA ASP A 279 -4.86 -36.06 18.96
C ASP A 279 -3.67 -36.87 19.52
N ALA A 280 -3.52 -38.13 19.11
CA ALA A 280 -2.37 -38.94 19.47
C ALA A 280 -1.14 -38.52 18.66
N PRO A 281 0.09 -38.62 19.22
CA PRO A 281 1.30 -38.40 18.47
C PRO A 281 1.35 -39.29 17.21
N PHE A 282 1.70 -38.68 16.08
CA PHE A 282 1.82 -39.43 14.83
C PHE A 282 2.94 -40.46 14.94
N THR A 283 2.61 -41.74 14.80
CA THR A 283 3.59 -42.80 14.66
C THR A 283 3.61 -43.27 13.19
N PRO A 284 4.72 -43.08 12.47
CA PRO A 284 4.81 -43.60 11.13
C PRO A 284 4.58 -45.14 11.15
N GLY A 285 3.67 -45.63 10.34
CA GLY A 285 3.51 -47.05 10.13
C GLY A 285 4.83 -47.68 9.61
N PRO A 286 5.05 -48.96 9.83
CA PRO A 286 6.23 -49.62 9.26
C PRO A 286 6.27 -49.32 7.76
N ALA A 287 7.42 -48.83 7.29
CA ALA A 287 7.63 -48.56 5.87
C ALA A 287 7.28 -49.84 5.10
N ALA A 288 6.32 -49.72 4.19
CA ALA A 288 6.02 -50.83 3.29
C ALA A 288 7.32 -51.18 2.56
N LEU A 289 7.86 -52.37 2.82
CA LEU A 289 9.00 -52.88 2.09
C LEU A 289 8.66 -52.82 0.60
N PRO A 290 9.54 -52.30 -0.25
CA PRO A 290 9.32 -52.34 -1.69
C PRO A 290 8.98 -53.78 -2.07
N ALA A 291 7.84 -53.95 -2.77
CA ALA A 291 7.44 -55.26 -3.26
C ALA A 291 8.65 -55.87 -3.99
N ALA A 292 9.08 -57.06 -3.55
CA ALA A 292 10.13 -57.80 -4.23
C ALA A 292 9.72 -57.92 -5.71
N GLY A 293 10.51 -57.33 -6.60
CA GLY A 293 10.31 -57.46 -8.02
C GLY A 293 10.22 -58.95 -8.41
N PRO A 294 9.51 -59.29 -9.49
CA PRO A 294 9.45 -60.68 -9.97
C PRO A 294 10.85 -61.22 -10.13
N GLY A 295 11.11 -62.35 -9.47
CA GLY A 295 12.38 -63.05 -9.57
C GLY A 295 12.70 -63.39 -11.03
N PRO A 296 13.97 -63.50 -11.40
CA PRO A 296 14.33 -63.85 -12.76
C PRO A 296 13.75 -65.22 -13.10
N ASP A 297 12.94 -65.28 -14.16
CA ASP A 297 12.51 -66.51 -14.78
C ASP A 297 13.78 -67.31 -15.14
N ASN A 298 13.90 -68.44 -14.52
CA ASN A 298 14.95 -69.40 -14.83
C ASN A 298 14.51 -70.20 -16.04
N PRO A 299 15.37 -70.49 -17.08
CA PRO A 299 15.02 -71.08 -18.36
C PRO A 299 14.68 -72.58 -18.24
#